data_fef7e78745e335911791934314e2be59
#
_entry.id   fef7e78745e335911791934314e2be59
#
_cell.length_a   1.000
_cell.length_b   1.000
_cell.length_c   1.000
_cell.angle_alpha   90.00
_cell.angle_beta   90.00
_cell.angle_gamma   90.00
#
_symmetry.space_group_name_H-M   'P 1'
#
loop_
_entity.id
_entity.type
_entity.pdbx_description
1 polymer ?
#
loop_
_entity_poly.entity_id
_entity_poly.type
_entity_poly.pdbx_seq_one_letter_code
_entity_poly.pdbx_strand_id
1 'polypeptide(L)'
;MDTSPLNPICSSAAESLRTTINSHLASAGITITASEAADLAMHRELCLRDNERIEFGTPAVVAIAKELAPSSCLKICDAADALTRLQEVFYRTRDELSVEVPDSEIIEAICHCFDELGSAFDVAALPTGELMAFSKTYQQAQESTEEACYRLTDDTGRTYTFDPTEWDYDETAPGWNGEKWDDDIDE
;
A
#
# COMPACT_ATOMS: atom_id res chain seq x y z
N MET A 1 36.78 1.90 18.16
CA MET A 1 35.47 2.15 17.50
C MET A 1 35.71 3.34 16.58
N ASP A 2 36.03 3.05 15.31
CA ASP A 2 36.27 4.10 14.30
C ASP A 2 34.91 4.58 13.78
N THR A 3 34.46 5.70 14.31
CA THR A 3 33.41 6.48 13.69
C THR A 3 33.99 7.23 12.51
N SER A 4 34.12 6.56 11.38
CA SER A 4 34.46 7.26 10.13
C SER A 4 33.39 8.31 9.87
N PRO A 5 33.73 9.60 9.68
CA PRO A 5 32.70 10.61 9.40
C PRO A 5 32.01 10.24 8.08
N LEU A 6 30.70 10.02 8.16
CA LEU A 6 29.87 9.87 6.98
C LEU A 6 30.19 11.00 6.00
N ASN A 7 30.42 10.64 4.74
CA ASN A 7 30.68 11.61 3.69
C ASN A 7 29.54 12.67 3.72
N PRO A 8 29.86 13.98 3.74
CA PRO A 8 28.86 15.05 3.85
C PRO A 8 27.76 15.00 2.78
N ILE A 9 28.03 14.40 1.63
CA ILE A 9 27.04 14.18 0.57
C ILE A 9 25.98 13.15 1.01
N CYS A 10 26.39 12.05 1.65
CA CYS A 10 25.45 11.06 2.17
C CYS A 10 24.59 11.63 3.31
N SER A 11 25.14 12.52 4.14
CA SER A 11 24.39 13.19 5.22
C SER A 11 23.29 14.10 4.67
N SER A 12 23.55 14.86 3.60
CA SER A 12 22.56 15.73 2.96
C SER A 12 21.44 14.95 2.27
N ALA A 13 21.79 13.85 1.60
CA ALA A 13 20.80 12.97 0.96
C ALA A 13 19.90 12.28 1.99
N ALA A 14 20.45 11.78 3.08
CA ALA A 14 19.70 11.17 4.16
C ALA A 14 18.75 12.16 4.85
N GLU A 15 19.17 13.41 5.08
CA GLU A 15 18.33 14.44 5.69
C GLU A 15 17.18 14.87 4.75
N SER A 16 17.44 14.99 3.45
CA SER A 16 16.39 15.23 2.45
C SER A 16 15.37 14.09 2.42
N LEU A 17 15.86 12.84 2.44
CA LEU A 17 15.05 11.64 2.48
C LEU A 17 14.16 11.62 3.73
N ARG A 18 14.76 11.86 4.91
CA ARG A 18 14.06 11.94 6.19
C ARG A 18 12.93 12.96 6.16
N THR A 19 13.22 14.17 5.70
CA THR A 19 12.26 15.27 5.66
C THR A 19 11.07 14.91 4.76
N THR A 20 11.34 14.33 3.60
CA THR A 20 10.30 13.97 2.63
C THR A 20 9.45 12.81 3.12
N ILE A 21 10.06 11.73 3.61
CA ILE A 21 9.33 10.58 4.18
C ILE A 21 8.46 11.03 5.36
N ASN A 22 9.01 11.79 6.30
CA ASN A 22 8.27 12.27 7.46
C ASN A 22 7.09 13.17 7.07
N SER A 23 7.20 13.96 6.00
CA SER A 23 6.09 14.76 5.51
C SER A 23 4.91 13.90 5.01
N HIS A 24 5.19 12.76 4.39
CA HIS A 24 4.14 11.82 3.95
C HIS A 24 3.54 11.03 5.12
N LEU A 25 4.38 10.56 6.06
CA LEU A 25 3.94 9.74 7.18
C LEU A 25 3.37 10.54 8.36
N ALA A 26 3.40 11.87 8.32
CA ALA A 26 2.92 12.75 9.40
C ALA A 26 1.44 12.48 9.76
N SER A 27 0.58 12.25 8.77
CA SER A 27 -0.84 11.94 8.98
C SER A 27 -1.08 10.60 9.69
N ALA A 28 -0.13 9.67 9.57
CA ALA A 28 -0.15 8.38 10.24
C ALA A 28 0.43 8.45 11.66
N GLY A 29 1.04 9.57 12.05
CA GLY A 29 1.75 9.73 13.32
C GLY A 29 3.09 9.01 13.38
N ILE A 30 3.65 8.62 12.25
CA ILE A 30 4.92 7.89 12.12
C ILE A 30 6.04 8.89 11.83
N THR A 31 7.20 8.66 12.42
CA THR A 31 8.38 9.52 12.23
C THR A 31 9.63 8.66 12.12
N ILE A 32 10.41 8.89 11.07
CA ILE A 32 11.73 8.27 10.85
C ILE A 32 12.80 9.17 11.47
N THR A 33 13.67 8.57 12.24
CA THR A 33 14.83 9.25 12.87
C THR A 33 15.94 9.54 11.85
N ALA A 34 16.92 10.35 12.24
CA ALA A 34 18.06 10.64 11.39
C ALA A 34 18.94 9.38 11.12
N SER A 35 19.04 8.47 12.10
CA SER A 35 19.78 7.22 11.95
C SER A 35 19.08 6.30 10.95
N GLU A 36 17.77 6.10 11.11
CA GLU A 36 16.95 5.25 10.20
C GLU A 36 16.96 5.80 8.77
N ALA A 37 16.90 7.11 8.59
CA ALA A 37 17.02 7.72 7.27
C ALA A 37 18.42 7.53 6.64
N ALA A 38 19.47 7.52 7.46
CA ALA A 38 20.81 7.23 6.98
C ALA A 38 20.94 5.76 6.54
N ASP A 39 20.34 4.84 7.30
CA ASP A 39 20.31 3.42 6.97
C ASP A 39 19.50 3.17 5.69
N LEU A 40 18.31 3.80 5.55
CA LEU A 40 17.50 3.76 4.33
C LEU A 40 18.28 4.28 3.11
N ALA A 41 18.98 5.40 3.25
CA ALA A 41 19.79 5.96 2.17
C ALA A 41 20.94 5.03 1.77
N MET A 42 21.61 4.42 2.76
CA MET A 42 22.68 3.46 2.52
C MET A 42 22.15 2.21 1.79
N HIS A 43 21.04 1.63 2.26
CA HIS A 43 20.42 0.48 1.60
C HIS A 43 19.99 0.79 0.17
N ARG A 44 19.44 2.00 -0.07
CA ARG A 44 19.12 2.45 -1.41
C ARG A 44 20.35 2.44 -2.33
N GLU A 45 21.46 3.01 -1.88
CA GLU A 45 22.71 3.03 -2.65
C GLU A 45 23.24 1.61 -2.94
N LEU A 46 23.10 0.69 -1.97
CA LEU A 46 23.44 -0.71 -2.18
C LEU A 46 22.57 -1.35 -3.26
N CYS A 47 21.25 -1.21 -3.16
CA CYS A 47 20.33 -1.76 -4.14
C CYS A 47 20.58 -1.20 -5.55
N LEU A 48 20.79 0.11 -5.69
CA LEU A 48 21.09 0.74 -6.98
C LEU A 48 22.39 0.22 -7.58
N ARG A 49 23.43 0.08 -6.75
CA ARG A 49 24.72 -0.46 -7.20
C ARG A 49 24.62 -1.93 -7.59
N ASP A 50 23.93 -2.75 -6.79
CA ASP A 50 23.85 -4.20 -7.00
C ASP A 50 23.00 -4.56 -8.23
N ASN A 51 22.06 -3.69 -8.60
CA ASN A 51 21.25 -3.80 -9.81
C ASN A 51 21.77 -2.94 -10.97
N GLU A 52 22.98 -2.35 -10.87
CA GLU A 52 23.59 -1.49 -11.89
C GLU A 52 22.67 -0.37 -12.40
N ARG A 53 21.86 0.23 -11.49
CA ARG A 53 20.83 1.22 -11.84
C ARG A 53 21.18 2.63 -11.37
N ILE A 54 20.64 3.58 -12.11
CA ILE A 54 20.59 4.99 -11.72
C ILE A 54 19.12 5.38 -11.60
N GLU A 55 18.73 5.89 -10.45
CA GLU A 55 17.38 6.37 -10.18
C GLU A 55 17.31 7.87 -10.43
N PHE A 56 16.34 8.28 -11.23
CA PHE A 56 16.06 9.68 -11.53
C PHE A 56 14.73 10.13 -10.91
N GLY A 57 14.72 11.31 -10.29
CA GLY A 57 13.49 11.88 -9.74
C GLY A 57 13.26 11.49 -8.28
N THR A 58 12.02 11.12 -7.96
CA THR A 58 11.62 10.75 -6.59
C THR A 58 12.13 9.36 -6.25
N PRO A 59 12.89 9.18 -5.16
CA PRO A 59 13.32 7.86 -4.72
C PRO A 59 12.16 6.90 -4.49
N ALA A 60 12.31 5.63 -4.89
CA ALA A 60 11.27 4.62 -4.76
C ALA A 60 10.76 4.50 -3.31
N VAL A 61 11.65 4.54 -2.32
CA VAL A 61 11.27 4.49 -0.90
C VAL A 61 10.38 5.66 -0.47
N VAL A 62 10.51 6.83 -1.09
CA VAL A 62 9.63 7.99 -0.84
C VAL A 62 8.23 7.74 -1.43
N ALA A 63 8.18 7.17 -2.62
CA ALA A 63 6.91 6.81 -3.25
C ALA A 63 6.19 5.69 -2.48
N ILE A 64 6.92 4.67 -2.02
CA ILE A 64 6.41 3.62 -1.13
C ILE A 64 5.88 4.22 0.18
N ALA A 65 6.62 5.11 0.84
CA ALA A 65 6.19 5.76 2.08
C ALA A 65 4.91 6.60 1.88
N LYS A 66 4.77 7.26 0.74
CA LYS A 66 3.57 8.01 0.38
C LYS A 66 2.36 7.08 0.22
N GLU A 67 2.53 5.97 -0.49
CA GLU A 67 1.47 4.99 -0.73
C GLU A 67 1.02 4.31 0.57
N LEU A 68 1.97 3.97 1.45
CA LEU A 68 1.70 3.35 2.74
C LEU A 68 1.25 4.32 3.85
N ALA A 69 1.18 5.62 3.61
CA ALA A 69 0.76 6.57 4.64
C ALA A 69 -0.61 6.26 5.27
N PRO A 70 -1.64 5.77 4.54
CA PRO A 70 -2.91 5.33 5.12
C PRO A 70 -2.84 3.96 5.78
N SER A 71 -1.82 3.15 5.53
CA SER A 71 -1.71 1.76 5.95
C SER A 71 -1.86 1.57 7.47
N SER A 72 -2.69 0.62 7.87
CA SER A 72 -2.80 0.20 9.27
C SER A 72 -1.64 -0.72 9.67
N CYS A 73 -1.10 -1.49 8.73
CA CYS A 73 0.01 -2.40 8.96
C CYS A 73 1.30 -1.63 9.25
N LEU A 74 1.54 -0.50 8.57
CA LEU A 74 2.72 0.33 8.81
C LEU A 74 2.71 0.95 10.21
N LYS A 75 1.53 1.20 10.80
CA LYS A 75 1.38 1.78 12.14
C LYS A 75 1.73 0.83 13.28
N ILE A 76 1.71 -0.48 13.04
CA ILE A 76 1.94 -1.51 14.06
C ILE A 76 3.29 -2.22 13.94
N CYS A 77 4.07 -1.91 12.89
CA CYS A 77 5.40 -2.46 12.67
C CYS A 77 6.48 -1.38 12.83
N ASP A 78 7.74 -1.80 12.72
CA ASP A 78 8.86 -0.88 12.55
C ASP A 78 8.82 -0.33 11.13
N ALA A 79 8.46 0.95 11.01
CA ALA A 79 8.27 1.59 9.71
C ALA A 79 9.58 1.71 8.90
N ALA A 80 10.72 1.92 9.58
CA ALA A 80 12.01 2.03 8.90
C ALA A 80 12.46 0.68 8.34
N ASP A 81 12.30 -0.40 9.12
CA ASP A 81 12.58 -1.77 8.67
C ASP A 81 11.65 -2.17 7.52
N ALA A 82 10.35 -1.89 7.64
CA ALA A 82 9.39 -2.14 6.57
C ALA A 82 9.76 -1.41 5.27
N LEU A 83 10.06 -0.12 5.33
CA LEU A 83 10.47 0.67 4.17
C LEU A 83 11.78 0.17 3.55
N THR A 84 12.73 -0.29 4.37
CA THR A 84 13.98 -0.88 3.90
C THR A 84 13.71 -2.13 3.07
N ARG A 85 12.91 -3.06 3.60
CA ARG A 85 12.57 -4.32 2.90
C ARG A 85 11.77 -4.07 1.63
N LEU A 86 10.79 -3.16 1.68
CA LEU A 86 9.94 -2.87 0.53
C LEU A 86 10.72 -2.21 -0.61
N GLN A 87 11.70 -1.35 -0.31
CA GLN A 87 12.57 -0.80 -1.35
C GLN A 87 13.48 -1.88 -1.97
N GLU A 88 13.98 -2.86 -1.19
CA GLU A 88 14.72 -4.01 -1.73
C GLU A 88 13.86 -4.84 -2.68
N VAL A 89 12.61 -5.11 -2.28
CA VAL A 89 11.62 -5.80 -3.13
C VAL A 89 11.38 -5.02 -4.41
N PHE A 90 11.21 -3.70 -4.32
CA PHE A 90 11.02 -2.84 -5.50
C PHE A 90 12.17 -2.98 -6.50
N TYR A 91 13.41 -2.82 -6.07
CA TYR A 91 14.55 -2.87 -6.99
C TYR A 91 14.74 -4.26 -7.60
N ARG A 92 14.57 -5.33 -6.82
CA ARG A 92 14.58 -6.69 -7.33
C ARG A 92 13.48 -6.91 -8.37
N THR A 93 12.24 -6.54 -8.05
CA THR A 93 11.09 -6.69 -8.94
C THR A 93 11.28 -5.88 -10.22
N ARG A 94 11.81 -4.66 -10.09
CA ARG A 94 12.12 -3.79 -11.23
C ARG A 94 13.19 -4.38 -12.14
N ASP A 95 14.15 -5.12 -11.59
CA ASP A 95 15.21 -5.77 -12.37
C ASP A 95 14.67 -6.98 -13.16
N GLU A 96 13.75 -7.73 -12.57
CA GLU A 96 13.15 -8.92 -13.18
C GLU A 96 12.04 -8.59 -14.20
N LEU A 97 11.44 -7.40 -14.13
CA LEU A 97 10.34 -7.01 -15.00
C LEU A 97 10.79 -6.26 -16.25
N SER A 98 9.96 -6.35 -17.30
CA SER A 98 10.10 -5.55 -18.51
C SER A 98 10.04 -4.04 -18.20
N VAL A 99 10.75 -3.24 -18.99
CA VAL A 99 10.75 -1.77 -18.91
C VAL A 99 9.35 -1.17 -19.14
N GLU A 100 8.45 -1.92 -19.76
CA GLU A 100 7.08 -1.47 -20.06
C GLU A 100 6.19 -1.34 -18.82
N VAL A 101 6.52 -2.04 -17.72
CA VAL A 101 5.77 -1.93 -16.47
C VAL A 101 6.19 -0.65 -15.75
N PRO A 102 5.27 0.29 -15.46
CA PRO A 102 5.59 1.52 -14.74
C PRO A 102 6.02 1.25 -13.30
N ASP A 103 6.91 2.09 -12.76
CA ASP A 103 7.33 1.99 -11.36
C ASP A 103 6.17 2.15 -10.37
N SER A 104 5.17 2.97 -10.73
CA SER A 104 3.95 3.14 -9.91
C SER A 104 3.16 1.84 -9.75
N GLU A 105 3.05 1.02 -10.81
CA GLU A 105 2.35 -0.27 -10.76
C GLU A 105 3.09 -1.27 -9.84
N ILE A 106 4.42 -1.26 -9.89
CA ILE A 106 5.23 -2.10 -9.00
C ILE A 106 5.06 -1.66 -7.54
N ILE A 107 5.10 -0.36 -7.27
CA ILE A 107 4.95 0.20 -5.92
C ILE A 107 3.57 -0.13 -5.37
N GLU A 108 2.51 0.06 -6.16
CA GLU A 108 1.14 -0.28 -5.78
C GLU A 108 1.01 -1.76 -5.43
N ALA A 109 1.55 -2.66 -6.28
CA ALA A 109 1.55 -4.09 -6.03
C ALA A 109 2.25 -4.46 -4.72
N ILE A 110 3.43 -3.89 -4.46
CA ILE A 110 4.21 -4.15 -3.24
C ILE A 110 3.46 -3.66 -2.00
N CYS A 111 2.94 -2.44 -2.03
CA CYS A 111 2.23 -1.83 -0.92
C CYS A 111 0.94 -2.59 -0.61
N HIS A 112 0.21 -3.00 -1.65
CA HIS A 112 -0.99 -3.80 -1.50
C HIS A 112 -0.69 -5.17 -0.87
N CYS A 113 0.32 -5.90 -1.38
CA CYS A 113 0.75 -7.16 -0.76
C CYS A 113 1.13 -6.97 0.72
N PHE A 114 1.81 -5.88 1.07
CA PHE A 114 2.17 -5.56 2.45
C PHE A 114 0.94 -5.36 3.34
N ASP A 115 -0.08 -4.65 2.86
CA ASP A 115 -1.29 -4.38 3.62
C ASP A 115 -2.16 -5.63 3.81
N GLU A 116 -2.35 -6.45 2.78
CA GLU A 116 -3.18 -7.64 2.84
C GLU A 116 -2.53 -8.78 3.61
N LEU A 117 -1.24 -8.98 3.43
CA LEU A 117 -0.52 -10.08 4.09
C LEU A 117 -0.06 -9.71 5.50
N GLY A 118 -0.11 -8.43 5.83
CA GLY A 118 0.29 -7.87 7.12
C GLY A 118 1.81 -7.83 7.31
N SER A 119 2.23 -7.09 8.33
CA SER A 119 3.66 -6.88 8.66
C SER A 119 4.42 -8.16 9.03
N ALA A 120 3.72 -9.23 9.39
CA ALA A 120 4.31 -10.53 9.72
C ALA A 120 4.68 -11.36 8.47
N PHE A 121 4.14 -10.99 7.30
CA PHE A 121 4.44 -11.70 6.06
C PHE A 121 5.69 -11.13 5.40
N ASP A 122 6.59 -12.00 5.01
CA ASP A 122 7.81 -11.59 4.34
C ASP A 122 7.55 -11.35 2.84
N VAL A 123 7.10 -10.12 2.51
CA VAL A 123 6.91 -9.69 1.11
C VAL A 123 8.20 -9.89 0.29
N ALA A 124 9.37 -9.85 0.94
CA ALA A 124 10.65 -10.10 0.30
C ALA A 124 10.81 -11.54 -0.19
N ALA A 125 10.07 -12.50 0.39
CA ALA A 125 10.09 -13.89 -0.03
C ALA A 125 9.20 -14.19 -1.24
N LEU A 126 8.29 -13.25 -1.65
CA LEU A 126 7.43 -13.46 -2.81
C LEU A 126 8.20 -13.35 -4.12
N PRO A 127 8.07 -14.35 -5.01
CA PRO A 127 8.53 -14.21 -6.39
C PRO A 127 7.81 -13.05 -7.09
N THR A 128 8.54 -12.32 -7.94
CA THR A 128 8.00 -11.18 -8.70
C THR A 128 6.71 -11.51 -9.45
N GLY A 129 6.62 -12.70 -10.07
CA GLY A 129 5.43 -13.15 -10.78
C GLY A 129 4.20 -13.31 -9.88
N GLU A 130 4.37 -13.82 -8.66
CA GLU A 130 3.29 -13.96 -7.67
C GLU A 130 2.84 -12.60 -7.13
N LEU A 131 3.80 -11.71 -6.83
CA LEU A 131 3.53 -10.36 -6.38
C LEU A 131 2.70 -9.57 -7.41
N MET A 132 3.07 -9.61 -8.68
CA MET A 132 2.34 -8.93 -9.75
C MET A 132 0.99 -9.59 -10.06
N ALA A 133 0.88 -10.92 -9.92
CA ALA A 133 -0.39 -11.63 -10.09
C ALA A 133 -1.38 -11.29 -8.96
N PHE A 134 -0.89 -11.19 -7.73
CA PHE A 134 -1.70 -10.82 -6.57
C PHE A 134 -2.32 -9.43 -6.75
N SER A 135 -1.54 -8.43 -7.16
CA SER A 135 -2.03 -7.08 -7.45
C SER A 135 -3.13 -7.06 -8.52
N LYS A 136 -2.92 -7.75 -9.64
CA LYS A 136 -3.92 -7.82 -10.74
C LYS A 136 -5.22 -8.47 -10.31
N THR A 137 -5.16 -9.54 -9.53
CA THR A 137 -6.35 -10.22 -9.01
C THR A 137 -7.15 -9.30 -8.09
N TYR A 138 -6.48 -8.48 -7.29
CA TYR A 138 -7.11 -7.54 -6.40
C TYR A 138 -7.75 -6.36 -7.15
N GLN A 139 -7.05 -5.76 -8.11
CA GLN A 139 -7.62 -4.71 -8.96
C GLN A 139 -8.89 -5.19 -9.66
N GLN A 140 -8.89 -6.40 -10.22
CA GLN A 140 -10.06 -7.00 -10.82
C GLN A 140 -11.21 -7.24 -9.81
N ALA A 141 -10.88 -7.60 -8.58
CA ALA A 141 -11.86 -7.77 -7.51
C ALA A 141 -12.46 -6.43 -7.07
N GLN A 142 -11.67 -5.37 -6.98
CA GLN A 142 -12.16 -4.01 -6.68
C GLN A 142 -13.03 -3.47 -7.82
N GLU A 143 -12.58 -3.56 -9.07
CA GLU A 143 -13.37 -3.16 -10.24
C GLU A 143 -14.69 -3.91 -10.31
N SER A 144 -14.69 -5.22 -10.03
CA SER A 144 -15.94 -6.01 -10.00
C SER A 144 -16.84 -5.66 -8.81
N THR A 145 -16.30 -5.12 -7.72
CA THR A 145 -17.09 -4.68 -6.56
C THR A 145 -17.66 -3.27 -6.80
N GLU A 146 -16.93 -2.38 -7.46
CA GLU A 146 -17.44 -1.08 -7.90
C GLU A 146 -18.47 -1.21 -9.03
N GLU A 147 -18.31 -2.18 -9.96
CA GLU A 147 -19.31 -2.50 -10.97
C GLU A 147 -20.49 -3.31 -10.42
N ALA A 148 -20.38 -3.92 -9.26
CA ALA A 148 -21.48 -4.56 -8.54
C ALA A 148 -22.40 -3.52 -7.84
N CYS A 149 -22.68 -2.43 -8.51
CA CYS A 149 -23.94 -1.73 -8.33
C CYS A 149 -25.06 -2.77 -8.58
N TYR A 150 -25.72 -3.20 -7.51
CA TYR A 150 -26.77 -4.21 -7.59
C TYR A 150 -27.85 -3.72 -8.53
N ARG A 151 -27.89 -4.28 -9.73
CA ARG A 151 -29.00 -4.09 -10.67
C ARG A 151 -30.11 -5.07 -10.30
N LEU A 152 -31.10 -4.59 -9.58
CA LEU A 152 -32.35 -5.33 -9.38
C LEU A 152 -33.31 -4.95 -10.50
N THR A 153 -33.78 -5.94 -11.26
CA THR A 153 -34.82 -5.74 -12.23
C THR A 153 -36.12 -6.30 -11.65
N ASP A 154 -37.15 -5.45 -11.54
CA ASP A 154 -38.48 -5.88 -11.06
C ASP A 154 -39.24 -6.66 -12.11
N ASP A 155 -40.38 -7.23 -11.72
CA ASP A 155 -41.27 -8.03 -12.59
C ASP A 155 -41.84 -7.24 -13.77
N THR A 156 -41.66 -5.91 -13.77
CA THR A 156 -42.11 -5.03 -14.87
C THR A 156 -40.97 -4.69 -15.84
N GLY A 157 -39.75 -5.22 -15.61
CA GLY A 157 -38.58 -4.98 -16.43
C GLY A 157 -37.89 -3.64 -16.13
N ARG A 158 -38.20 -2.96 -15.02
CA ARG A 158 -37.47 -1.78 -14.56
C ARG A 158 -36.23 -2.18 -13.81
N THR A 159 -35.10 -1.60 -14.19
CA THR A 159 -33.81 -1.81 -13.54
C THR A 159 -33.55 -0.68 -12.56
N TYR A 160 -33.29 -1.04 -11.31
CA TYR A 160 -32.87 -0.12 -10.23
C TYR A 160 -31.38 -0.35 -9.99
N THR A 161 -30.61 0.73 -9.97
CA THR A 161 -29.19 0.72 -9.61
C THR A 161 -29.08 1.20 -8.17
N PHE A 162 -28.57 0.37 -7.29
CA PHE A 162 -28.31 0.73 -5.90
C PHE A 162 -26.81 1.00 -5.75
N ASP A 163 -26.46 2.18 -5.27
CA ASP A 163 -25.14 2.49 -4.76
C ASP A 163 -25.11 2.16 -3.27
N PRO A 164 -24.34 1.16 -2.83
CA PRO A 164 -24.27 0.79 -1.41
C PRO A 164 -23.63 1.89 -0.53
N THR A 165 -23.00 2.90 -1.13
CA THR A 165 -22.40 4.03 -0.39
C THR A 165 -23.40 5.16 -0.12
N GLU A 166 -24.57 5.16 -0.78
CA GLU A 166 -25.64 6.14 -0.58
C GLU A 166 -26.71 5.70 0.44
N TRP A 167 -26.44 4.67 1.23
CA TRP A 167 -27.34 4.29 2.30
C TRP A 167 -27.20 5.27 3.47
N ASP A 168 -27.83 6.44 3.33
CA ASP A 168 -28.27 7.21 4.48
C ASP A 168 -29.37 6.39 5.15
N TYR A 169 -29.06 5.83 6.31
CA TYR A 169 -30.03 5.16 7.18
C TYR A 169 -30.99 6.22 7.73
N ASP A 170 -31.99 6.60 6.94
CA ASP A 170 -33.09 7.44 7.42
C ASP A 170 -34.04 6.56 8.22
N GLU A 171 -33.86 6.53 9.55
CA GLU A 171 -34.76 5.84 10.49
C GLU A 171 -36.22 6.34 10.42
N THR A 172 -36.48 7.38 9.63
CA THR A 172 -37.80 8.00 9.45
C THR A 172 -38.50 7.61 8.16
N ALA A 173 -37.91 6.73 7.33
CA ALA A 173 -38.49 6.31 6.08
C ALA A 173 -39.86 5.64 6.30
N PRO A 174 -40.95 6.16 5.69
CA PRO A 174 -42.29 5.61 5.89
C PRO A 174 -42.38 4.20 5.26
N GLY A 175 -42.41 3.18 6.10
CA GLY A 175 -42.54 1.80 5.71
C GLY A 175 -41.78 0.80 6.58
N TRP A 176 -40.93 1.29 7.47
CA TRP A 176 -40.22 0.44 8.41
C TRP A 176 -41.04 0.32 9.71
N ASN A 177 -41.87 -0.71 9.80
CA ASN A 177 -42.78 -0.91 10.95
C ASN A 177 -42.21 -1.78 12.07
N GLY A 178 -40.87 -2.01 12.09
CA GLY A 178 -40.17 -2.61 13.23
C GLY A 178 -40.68 -3.98 13.66
N GLU A 179 -41.33 -4.74 12.77
CA GLU A 179 -41.76 -6.11 13.06
C GLU A 179 -40.52 -6.97 13.25
N LYS A 180 -40.29 -7.36 14.50
CA LYS A 180 -39.35 -8.42 14.86
C LYS A 180 -39.76 -9.68 14.13
N TRP A 181 -38.82 -10.26 13.43
CA TRP A 181 -38.91 -11.65 13.02
C TRP A 181 -38.84 -12.47 14.31
N ASP A 182 -39.97 -12.96 14.78
CA ASP A 182 -40.00 -13.97 15.84
C ASP A 182 -39.42 -15.26 15.23
N ASP A 183 -38.23 -15.63 15.71
CA ASP A 183 -37.61 -16.94 15.45
C ASP A 183 -38.40 -18.04 16.20
N ASP A 184 -39.59 -18.36 15.75
CA ASP A 184 -40.28 -19.59 16.13
C ASP A 184 -39.93 -20.67 15.08
N ILE A 185 -38.77 -21.29 15.27
CA ILE A 185 -38.51 -22.62 14.71
C ILE A 185 -38.83 -23.61 15.82
N ASP A 186 -40.04 -24.05 15.91
CA ASP A 186 -40.44 -25.24 16.64
C ASP A 186 -40.23 -26.49 15.78
N GLU A 187 -39.42 -27.44 16.36
CA GLU A 187 -39.30 -28.89 16.19
C GLU A 187 -39.32 -29.50 14.79
#